data_0e5166fa2f20907ae1b38983df3ac044
#
_entry.id   0e5166fa2f20907ae1b38983df3ac044
#
_cell.length_a   1.000
_cell.length_b   1.000
_cell.length_c   1.000
_cell.angle_alpha   90.00
_cell.angle_beta   90.00
_cell.angle_gamma   90.00
#
_symmetry.space_group_name_H-M   'P 1'
#
loop_
_entity.id
_entity.type
_entity.pdbx_description
1 polymer ?
#
loop_
_entity_poly.entity_id
_entity_poly.type
_entity_poly.pdbx_seq_one_letter_code
_entity_poly.pdbx_strand_id
1 'polypeptide(L)'
;MDNNKYVVFKISGISNSSGDSFVFEKNAVYQMKDDKYIAKIIVAADIGSVTFYLHDSLKFTNEMSPQILDYLCSFLRCMMVGLLKNSSRYPNVCLQPEVHLSEVHFSENNEIKSEFRERFTLHDSVLIRMKLDDGDSILRKWIDDTVLSDYVSRADKYDILFSLLKEDNAVQKYMALYAYLSVLVKDLCSESHERQRDVVRYVKDNCSRVGLEVSLTPSSRPGAKKADEEDQFTRLRNKIGHPSGASKVEVNENDVNGLAAIICCVIEDLTDGSEMEGF
;
A
#
# COMPACT_ATOMS: atom_id res chain seq x y z
N MET A 1 27.86 -17.33 -4.52
CA MET A 1 28.44 -16.25 -3.68
C MET A 1 27.51 -16.14 -2.48
N ASP A 2 27.98 -16.53 -1.31
CA ASP A 2 27.20 -16.37 -0.09
C ASP A 2 27.25 -14.90 0.30
N ASN A 3 26.18 -14.17 0.01
CA ASN A 3 26.09 -12.78 0.45
C ASN A 3 26.00 -12.77 1.98
N ASN A 4 27.08 -12.39 2.64
CA ASN A 4 27.19 -12.40 4.10
C ASN A 4 26.57 -11.14 4.77
N LYS A 5 25.88 -10.31 3.99
CA LYS A 5 25.27 -9.06 4.46
C LYS A 5 23.81 -9.03 4.06
N TYR A 6 22.92 -9.08 5.05
CA TYR A 6 21.48 -9.00 4.79
C TYR A 6 20.73 -8.31 5.91
N VAL A 7 19.55 -7.83 5.57
CA VAL A 7 18.61 -7.17 6.50
C VAL A 7 17.24 -7.83 6.32
N VAL A 8 16.63 -8.22 7.42
CA VAL A 8 15.31 -8.84 7.43
C VAL A 8 14.29 -7.89 8.05
N PHE A 9 13.22 -7.65 7.32
CA PHE A 9 12.04 -6.98 7.83
C PHE A 9 10.89 -7.97 7.97
N LYS A 10 10.16 -7.89 9.07
CA LYS A 10 8.87 -8.58 9.23
C LYS A 10 7.75 -7.65 8.77
N ILE A 11 6.79 -8.24 8.06
CA ILE A 11 5.58 -7.57 7.61
C ILE A 11 4.40 -8.24 8.30
N SER A 12 3.54 -7.44 8.90
CA SER A 12 2.27 -7.88 9.51
C SER A 12 1.11 -7.04 8.98
N GLY A 13 -0.12 -7.39 9.38
CA GLY A 13 -1.31 -6.63 9.00
C GLY A 13 -1.78 -6.87 7.56
N ILE A 14 -1.36 -7.99 6.93
CA ILE A 14 -1.89 -8.46 5.66
C ILE A 14 -2.63 -9.77 5.91
N SER A 15 -3.95 -9.75 5.85
CA SER A 15 -4.81 -10.90 6.12
C SER A 15 -6.04 -10.89 5.23
N ASN A 16 -6.79 -11.98 5.22
CA ASN A 16 -8.15 -11.97 4.68
C ASN A 16 -9.16 -11.59 5.79
N SER A 17 -10.43 -11.47 5.43
CA SER A 17 -11.51 -11.12 6.39
C SER A 17 -11.75 -12.18 7.48
N SER A 18 -11.24 -13.41 7.31
CA SER A 18 -11.24 -14.47 8.32
C SER A 18 -10.01 -14.41 9.25
N GLY A 19 -9.08 -13.51 8.99
CA GLY A 19 -7.83 -13.41 9.76
C GLY A 19 -6.70 -14.31 9.26
N ASP A 20 -6.92 -15.04 8.15
CA ASP A 20 -5.91 -15.95 7.59
C ASP A 20 -4.86 -15.19 6.79
N SER A 21 -3.62 -15.65 6.83
CA SER A 21 -2.52 -15.06 6.08
C SER A 21 -2.56 -15.45 4.60
N PHE A 22 -2.14 -14.54 3.72
CA PHE A 22 -1.87 -14.86 2.32
C PHE A 22 -0.55 -15.61 2.19
N VAL A 23 -0.54 -16.63 1.35
CA VAL A 23 0.66 -17.43 1.11
C VAL A 23 0.86 -17.64 -0.38
N PHE A 24 2.06 -17.34 -0.88
CA PHE A 24 2.52 -17.75 -2.20
C PHE A 24 2.95 -19.23 -2.19
N GLU A 25 3.08 -19.83 -3.36
CA GLU A 25 3.55 -21.23 -3.44
C GLU A 25 4.99 -21.40 -2.92
N LYS A 26 5.82 -20.39 -3.08
CA LYS A 26 7.24 -20.38 -2.70
C LYS A 26 7.71 -18.96 -2.44
N ASN A 27 8.86 -18.82 -1.81
CA ASN A 27 9.53 -17.53 -1.69
C ASN A 27 9.81 -16.93 -3.06
N ALA A 28 9.53 -15.63 -3.20
CA ALA A 28 9.90 -14.88 -4.39
C ALA A 28 11.33 -14.37 -4.27
N VAL A 29 12.15 -14.58 -5.31
CA VAL A 29 13.57 -14.20 -5.32
C VAL A 29 13.85 -13.28 -6.51
N TYR A 30 14.40 -12.10 -6.23
CA TYR A 30 14.72 -11.07 -7.21
C TYR A 30 16.19 -10.71 -7.16
N GLN A 31 16.86 -10.70 -8.32
CA GLN A 31 18.24 -10.22 -8.46
C GLN A 31 18.20 -8.76 -8.89
N MET A 32 18.86 -7.89 -8.12
CA MET A 32 18.94 -6.45 -8.36
C MET A 32 20.32 -6.14 -8.96
N LYS A 33 20.39 -6.05 -10.30
CA LYS A 33 21.69 -5.92 -10.98
C LYS A 33 22.28 -4.52 -10.88
N ASP A 34 21.45 -3.51 -10.92
CA ASP A 34 21.84 -2.11 -11.04
C ASP A 34 21.47 -1.26 -9.81
N ASP A 35 20.98 -1.89 -8.74
CA ASP A 35 20.66 -1.18 -7.51
C ASP A 35 21.93 -0.77 -6.76
N LYS A 36 21.87 0.38 -6.10
CA LYS A 36 23.03 0.97 -5.38
C LYS A 36 23.46 0.17 -4.16
N TYR A 37 22.50 -0.42 -3.46
CA TYR A 37 22.72 -1.09 -2.18
C TYR A 37 22.31 -2.56 -2.18
N ILE A 38 21.29 -2.90 -2.94
CA ILE A 38 20.61 -4.20 -2.89
C ILE A 38 21.15 -5.09 -4.02
N ALA A 39 21.67 -6.27 -3.67
CA ALA A 39 22.08 -7.28 -4.63
C ALA A 39 20.95 -8.27 -4.94
N LYS A 40 20.13 -8.61 -3.92
CA LYS A 40 19.05 -9.59 -4.04
C LYS A 40 17.97 -9.31 -3.00
N ILE A 41 16.73 -9.56 -3.36
CA ILE A 41 15.57 -9.50 -2.46
C ILE A 41 14.94 -10.90 -2.39
N ILE A 42 14.57 -11.33 -1.20
CA ILE A 42 13.73 -12.51 -0.98
C ILE A 42 12.50 -12.08 -0.21
N VAL A 43 11.33 -12.30 -0.81
CA VAL A 43 10.04 -12.16 -0.12
C VAL A 43 9.58 -13.54 0.29
N ALA A 44 9.30 -13.72 1.57
CA ALA A 44 8.80 -14.99 2.08
C ALA A 44 7.44 -15.35 1.47
N ALA A 45 7.16 -16.64 1.35
CA ALA A 45 5.93 -17.14 0.75
C ALA A 45 4.66 -16.67 1.46
N ASP A 46 4.73 -16.39 2.75
CA ASP A 46 3.64 -15.86 3.58
C ASP A 46 3.58 -14.32 3.59
N ILE A 47 4.43 -13.66 2.80
CA ILE A 47 4.64 -12.20 2.81
C ILE A 47 5.04 -11.68 4.22
N GLY A 48 5.20 -12.56 5.19
CA GLY A 48 5.52 -12.20 6.58
C GLY A 48 6.93 -11.66 6.77
N SER A 49 7.81 -11.79 5.77
CA SER A 49 9.14 -11.20 5.82
C SER A 49 9.71 -10.89 4.44
N VAL A 50 10.56 -9.84 4.42
CA VAL A 50 11.39 -9.50 3.27
C VAL A 50 12.84 -9.43 3.71
N THR A 51 13.71 -10.14 2.99
CA THR A 51 15.15 -10.14 3.21
C THR A 51 15.85 -9.42 2.07
N PHE A 52 16.56 -8.37 2.40
CA PHE A 52 17.44 -7.65 1.48
C PHE A 52 18.88 -8.13 1.66
N TYR A 53 19.43 -8.74 0.63
CA TYR A 53 20.86 -9.04 0.57
C TYR A 53 21.57 -7.83 -0.06
N LEU A 54 22.57 -7.33 0.62
CA LEU A 54 23.32 -6.14 0.22
C LEU A 54 24.54 -6.51 -0.59
N HIS A 55 25.08 -5.55 -1.35
CA HIS A 55 26.31 -5.77 -2.09
C HIS A 55 27.51 -5.98 -1.15
N ASP A 56 28.38 -6.94 -1.48
CA ASP A 56 29.56 -7.26 -0.68
C ASP A 56 30.54 -6.09 -0.57
N SER A 57 30.53 -5.19 -1.56
CA SER A 57 31.36 -3.98 -1.60
C SER A 57 31.00 -2.94 -0.52
N LEU A 58 29.79 -3.01 0.06
CA LEU A 58 29.38 -2.10 1.11
C LEU A 58 30.18 -2.37 2.39
N LYS A 59 30.76 -1.31 2.95
CA LYS A 59 31.50 -1.40 4.21
C LYS A 59 30.59 -0.93 5.35
N PHE A 60 30.45 -1.78 6.36
CA PHE A 60 29.80 -1.45 7.62
C PHE A 60 30.88 -1.38 8.69
N THR A 61 30.87 -0.35 9.50
CA THR A 61 31.77 -0.26 10.65
C THR A 61 31.13 -0.96 11.83
N ASN A 62 30.37 -0.60 12.67
CA ASN A 62 29.75 -1.37 13.77
C ASN A 62 28.21 -1.37 13.70
N GLU A 63 27.64 -0.49 12.87
CA GLU A 63 26.20 -0.31 12.71
C GLU A 63 25.88 -0.10 11.23
N MET A 64 24.68 -0.48 10.83
CA MET A 64 24.18 -0.17 9.49
C MET A 64 23.99 1.34 9.35
N SER A 65 24.47 1.90 8.24
CA SER A 65 24.26 3.31 7.93
C SER A 65 22.76 3.65 7.95
N PRO A 66 22.34 4.70 8.66
CA PRO A 66 20.95 5.18 8.63
C PRO A 66 20.43 5.40 7.20
N GLN A 67 21.28 5.88 6.30
CA GLN A 67 20.93 6.10 4.89
C GLN A 67 20.55 4.81 4.16
N ILE A 68 21.23 3.70 4.44
CA ILE A 68 20.90 2.40 3.86
C ILE A 68 19.57 1.92 4.44
N LEU A 69 19.38 2.03 5.74
CA LEU A 69 18.15 1.63 6.40
C LEU A 69 16.95 2.42 5.87
N ASP A 70 17.07 3.74 5.74
CA ASP A 70 16.03 4.61 5.17
C ASP A 70 15.71 4.22 3.72
N TYR A 71 16.74 3.88 2.93
CA TYR A 71 16.56 3.39 1.56
C TYR A 71 15.76 2.08 1.52
N LEU A 72 16.12 1.10 2.36
CA LEU A 72 15.41 -0.18 2.44
C LEU A 72 13.96 0.00 2.92
N CYS A 73 13.72 0.87 3.89
CA CYS A 73 12.38 1.20 4.36
C CYS A 73 11.54 1.85 3.26
N SER A 74 12.13 2.78 2.50
CA SER A 74 11.45 3.42 1.37
C SER A 74 11.10 2.41 0.27
N PHE A 75 12.02 1.48 -0.01
CA PHE A 75 11.78 0.39 -0.96
C PHE A 75 10.61 -0.52 -0.52
N LEU A 76 10.56 -0.90 0.77
CA LEU A 76 9.46 -1.67 1.33
C LEU A 76 8.11 -0.93 1.23
N ARG A 77 8.09 0.36 1.51
CA ARG A 77 6.88 1.18 1.38
C ARG A 77 6.39 1.24 -0.07
N CYS A 78 7.29 1.36 -1.03
CA CYS A 78 6.97 1.24 -2.45
C CYS A 78 6.29 -0.10 -2.77
N MET A 79 6.82 -1.21 -2.27
CA MET A 79 6.21 -2.53 -2.42
C MET A 79 4.79 -2.57 -1.82
N MET A 80 4.58 -1.94 -0.65
CA MET A 80 3.26 -1.84 -0.02
C MET A 80 2.27 -1.02 -0.85
N VAL A 81 2.71 0.05 -1.48
CA VAL A 81 1.87 0.81 -2.44
C VAL A 81 1.42 -0.08 -3.60
N GLY A 82 2.32 -0.89 -4.15
CA GLY A 82 1.99 -1.86 -5.18
C GLY A 82 0.93 -2.88 -4.72
N LEU A 83 1.03 -3.37 -3.49
CA LEU A 83 0.00 -4.22 -2.85
C LEU A 83 -1.35 -3.52 -2.78
N LEU A 84 -1.40 -2.28 -2.30
CA LEU A 84 -2.62 -1.51 -2.19
C LEU A 84 -3.29 -1.30 -3.56
N LYS A 85 -2.54 -0.93 -4.58
CA LYS A 85 -3.06 -0.74 -5.95
C LYS A 85 -3.68 -2.00 -6.55
N ASN A 86 -3.16 -3.17 -6.17
CA ASN A 86 -3.67 -4.45 -6.67
C ASN A 86 -4.67 -5.11 -5.72
N SER A 87 -4.92 -4.54 -4.55
CA SER A 87 -5.77 -5.14 -3.50
C SER A 87 -7.23 -5.33 -3.94
N SER A 88 -7.73 -4.48 -4.82
CA SER A 88 -9.09 -4.61 -5.39
C SER A 88 -9.30 -5.90 -6.19
N ARG A 89 -8.21 -6.55 -6.62
CA ARG A 89 -8.26 -7.84 -7.34
C ARG A 89 -8.40 -9.03 -6.40
N TYR A 90 -8.22 -8.80 -5.10
CA TYR A 90 -8.27 -9.85 -4.09
C TYR A 90 -9.39 -9.55 -3.11
N PRO A 91 -10.55 -10.22 -3.26
CA PRO A 91 -11.70 -9.99 -2.39
C PRO A 91 -11.37 -10.36 -0.93
N ASN A 92 -11.88 -9.55 -0.01
CA ASN A 92 -11.77 -9.77 1.43
C ASN A 92 -10.34 -9.70 2.03
N VAL A 93 -9.41 -9.04 1.35
CA VAL A 93 -8.07 -8.77 1.92
C VAL A 93 -8.16 -7.57 2.85
N CYS A 94 -7.72 -7.73 4.08
CA CYS A 94 -7.47 -6.64 5.01
C CYS A 94 -6.00 -6.19 4.85
N LEU A 95 -5.78 -4.94 4.54
CA LEU A 95 -4.45 -4.36 4.38
C LEU A 95 -4.23 -3.27 5.42
N GLN A 96 -3.56 -3.64 6.50
CA GLN A 96 -3.04 -2.72 7.53
C GLN A 96 -1.54 -2.96 7.70
N PRO A 97 -0.74 -2.77 6.62
CA PRO A 97 0.64 -3.21 6.63
C PRO A 97 1.45 -2.49 7.70
N GLU A 98 2.09 -3.27 8.54
CA GLU A 98 3.10 -2.82 9.49
C GLU A 98 4.42 -3.49 9.15
N VAL A 99 5.50 -2.70 9.16
CA VAL A 99 6.84 -3.17 8.82
C VAL A 99 7.75 -2.95 10.01
N HIS A 100 8.42 -4.01 10.44
CA HIS A 100 9.34 -3.97 11.56
C HIS A 100 10.70 -4.53 11.15
N LEU A 101 11.78 -3.80 11.47
CA LEU A 101 13.12 -4.33 11.34
C LEU A 101 13.28 -5.50 12.32
N SER A 102 13.61 -6.69 11.79
CA SER A 102 13.76 -7.91 12.58
C SER A 102 15.22 -8.26 12.82
N GLU A 103 16.04 -8.22 11.77
CA GLU A 103 17.41 -8.68 11.84
C GLU A 103 18.31 -7.85 10.92
N VAL A 104 19.51 -7.54 11.39
CA VAL A 104 20.60 -7.02 10.58
C VAL A 104 21.78 -7.98 10.73
N HIS A 105 22.20 -8.57 9.61
CA HIS A 105 23.33 -9.49 9.59
C HIS A 105 24.43 -8.96 8.70
N PHE A 106 25.63 -8.86 9.25
CA PHE A 106 26.83 -8.60 8.46
C PHE A 106 28.00 -9.36 9.06
N SER A 107 28.84 -9.87 8.21
CA SER A 107 30.09 -10.54 8.60
C SER A 107 31.27 -9.68 8.18
N GLU A 108 32.05 -9.23 9.14
CA GLU A 108 33.37 -8.68 8.91
C GLU A 108 34.38 -9.58 9.59
N ASN A 109 35.45 -9.95 8.87
CA ASN A 109 36.56 -10.77 9.38
C ASN A 109 36.18 -12.11 10.03
N ASN A 110 35.17 -12.81 9.51
CA ASN A 110 34.62 -14.07 10.07
C ASN A 110 33.93 -13.95 11.46
N GLU A 111 33.70 -12.76 11.95
CA GLU A 111 32.87 -12.57 13.12
C GLU A 111 31.44 -12.23 12.68
N ILE A 112 30.49 -13.06 13.10
CA ILE A 112 29.06 -12.83 12.86
C ILE A 112 28.57 -11.88 13.96
N LYS A 113 28.16 -10.66 13.55
CA LYS A 113 27.44 -9.75 14.43
C LYS A 113 25.98 -9.72 13.99
N SER A 114 25.09 -10.30 14.77
CA SER A 114 23.64 -10.23 14.58
C SER A 114 23.01 -9.54 15.78
N GLU A 115 22.21 -8.52 15.51
CA GLU A 115 21.42 -7.84 16.53
C GLU A 115 19.96 -8.28 16.38
N PHE A 116 19.40 -8.97 17.39
CA PHE A 116 18.00 -9.38 17.44
C PHE A 116 17.21 -8.35 18.24
N ARG A 117 16.19 -7.76 17.62
CA ARG A 117 15.15 -7.00 18.33
C ARG A 117 13.80 -7.65 18.05
N GLU A 118 13.42 -8.62 18.88
CA GLU A 118 12.10 -9.24 18.81
C GLU A 118 11.13 -8.60 19.83
N ARG A 119 9.96 -8.15 19.33
CA ARG A 119 8.74 -8.07 20.14
C ARG A 119 7.82 -9.19 19.68
N PHE A 120 7.62 -10.19 20.50
CA PHE A 120 6.65 -11.24 20.25
C PHE A 120 5.24 -10.77 20.58
N THR A 121 4.33 -10.91 19.63
CA THR A 121 2.90 -11.00 19.89
C THR A 121 2.45 -12.35 19.34
N LEU A 122 2.18 -13.31 20.20
CA LEU A 122 1.62 -14.61 19.81
C LEU A 122 0.13 -14.42 19.51
N HIS A 123 -0.27 -14.63 18.25
CA HIS A 123 -1.63 -14.97 17.87
C HIS A 123 -1.61 -16.34 17.21
N ASP A 124 -2.30 -17.29 17.83
CA ASP A 124 -2.60 -18.58 17.21
C ASP A 124 -3.60 -18.34 16.07
N SER A 125 -3.12 -18.32 14.83
CA SER A 125 -3.96 -18.28 13.65
C SER A 125 -3.95 -19.62 12.95
N VAL A 126 -5.13 -20.15 12.67
CA VAL A 126 -5.31 -21.33 11.81
C VAL A 126 -5.00 -20.88 10.37
N LEU A 127 -3.95 -21.46 9.78
CA LEU A 127 -3.54 -21.16 8.42
C LEU A 127 -4.51 -21.80 7.40
N ILE A 128 -5.39 -21.02 6.82
CA ILE A 128 -6.05 -21.40 5.57
C ILE A 128 -5.20 -20.85 4.42
N ARG A 129 -4.61 -21.75 3.66
CA ARG A 129 -3.79 -21.39 2.50
C ARG A 129 -4.69 -20.97 1.35
N MET A 130 -4.82 -19.70 1.08
CA MET A 130 -5.35 -19.22 -0.20
C MET A 130 -4.18 -19.14 -1.19
N LYS A 131 -4.29 -19.92 -2.27
CA LYS A 131 -3.34 -19.88 -3.38
C LYS A 131 -3.60 -18.61 -4.19
N LEU A 132 -2.67 -17.67 -4.16
CA LEU A 132 -2.66 -16.55 -5.09
C LEU A 132 -2.05 -17.06 -6.41
N ASP A 133 -2.91 -17.37 -7.38
CA ASP A 133 -2.46 -17.61 -8.74
C ASP A 133 -1.78 -16.31 -9.24
N ASP A 134 -0.55 -16.39 -9.74
CA ASP A 134 0.27 -15.26 -10.20
C ASP A 134 0.93 -14.36 -9.13
N GLY A 135 1.02 -14.74 -7.87
CA GLY A 135 1.70 -13.95 -6.85
C GLY A 135 3.13 -13.53 -7.25
N ASP A 136 3.88 -14.41 -7.93
CA ASP A 136 5.22 -14.13 -8.44
C ASP A 136 5.22 -13.01 -9.50
N SER A 137 4.23 -12.96 -10.40
CA SER A 137 4.15 -11.94 -11.45
C SER A 137 3.80 -10.57 -10.88
N ILE A 138 2.92 -10.53 -9.89
CA ILE A 138 2.54 -9.31 -9.18
C ILE A 138 3.72 -8.75 -8.39
N LEU A 139 4.41 -9.58 -7.61
CA LEU A 139 5.59 -9.15 -6.85
C LEU A 139 6.72 -8.69 -7.77
N ARG A 140 6.96 -9.38 -8.91
CA ARG A 140 7.93 -8.95 -9.91
C ARG A 140 7.57 -7.59 -10.45
N LYS A 141 6.31 -7.41 -10.86
CA LYS A 141 5.83 -6.13 -11.35
C LYS A 141 6.03 -5.01 -10.32
N TRP A 142 5.76 -5.25 -9.04
CA TRP A 142 5.96 -4.24 -8.00
C TRP A 142 7.42 -3.85 -7.84
N ILE A 143 8.34 -4.80 -7.96
CA ILE A 143 9.78 -4.55 -7.87
C ILE A 143 10.28 -3.86 -9.14
N ASP A 144 9.85 -4.33 -10.31
CA ASP A 144 10.25 -3.78 -11.60
C ASP A 144 9.66 -2.37 -11.84
N ASP A 145 8.40 -2.16 -11.41
CA ASP A 145 7.69 -0.87 -11.51
C ASP A 145 8.03 0.06 -10.32
N THR A 146 8.88 -0.37 -9.38
CA THR A 146 9.26 0.43 -8.22
C THR A 146 10.15 1.58 -8.65
N VAL A 147 9.53 2.68 -9.03
CA VAL A 147 10.23 3.94 -9.24
C VAL A 147 10.39 4.61 -7.88
N LEU A 148 11.46 4.23 -7.17
CA LEU A 148 11.72 4.68 -5.81
C LEU A 148 11.77 6.22 -5.70
N SER A 149 12.28 6.89 -6.73
CA SER A 149 12.29 8.36 -6.82
C SER A 149 10.87 8.95 -6.74
N ASP A 150 9.94 8.36 -7.47
CA ASP A 150 8.54 8.83 -7.50
C ASP A 150 7.83 8.58 -6.17
N TYR A 151 8.16 7.47 -5.50
CA TYR A 151 7.66 7.23 -4.15
C TYR A 151 8.21 8.24 -3.16
N VAL A 152 9.52 8.48 -3.16
CA VAL A 152 10.18 9.39 -2.20
C VAL A 152 9.61 10.81 -2.31
N SER A 153 9.33 11.27 -3.52
CA SER A 153 8.73 12.61 -3.75
C SER A 153 7.31 12.76 -3.17
N ARG A 154 6.61 11.64 -2.93
CA ARG A 154 5.21 11.59 -2.46
C ARG A 154 5.04 10.83 -1.14
N ALA A 155 6.13 10.58 -0.44
CA ALA A 155 6.14 9.75 0.78
C ALA A 155 5.18 10.26 1.86
N ASP A 156 5.07 11.58 2.02
CA ASP A 156 4.14 12.22 2.97
C ASP A 156 2.68 11.85 2.69
N LYS A 157 2.28 11.80 1.42
CA LYS A 157 0.92 11.45 1.02
C LYS A 157 0.63 9.97 1.26
N TYR A 158 1.59 9.09 0.97
CA TYR A 158 1.48 7.68 1.26
C TYR A 158 1.48 7.39 2.77
N ASP A 159 2.28 8.11 3.57
CA ASP A 159 2.29 7.97 5.02
C ASP A 159 0.93 8.34 5.64
N ILE A 160 0.25 9.36 5.11
CA ILE A 160 -1.14 9.67 5.51
C ILE A 160 -2.06 8.50 5.14
N LEU A 161 -2.00 7.98 3.92
CA LEU A 161 -2.81 6.83 3.49
C LEU A 161 -2.61 5.62 4.40
N PHE A 162 -1.36 5.23 4.68
CA PHE A 162 -1.05 4.12 5.58
C PHE A 162 -1.55 4.36 7.01
N SER A 163 -1.49 5.60 7.48
CA SER A 163 -2.04 5.97 8.79
C SER A 163 -3.56 5.78 8.86
N LEU A 164 -4.28 6.19 7.82
CA LEU A 164 -5.74 6.03 7.73
C LEU A 164 -6.17 4.55 7.66
N LEU A 165 -5.36 3.71 7.02
CA LEU A 165 -5.63 2.27 6.93
C LEU A 165 -5.51 1.54 8.27
N LYS A 166 -4.84 2.12 9.28
CA LYS A 166 -4.72 1.55 10.63
C LYS A 166 -5.95 1.74 11.51
N GLU A 167 -6.93 2.53 11.08
CA GLU A 167 -8.18 2.71 11.82
C GLU A 167 -8.96 1.37 11.90
N ASP A 168 -9.31 0.94 13.10
CA ASP A 168 -9.99 -0.35 13.32
C ASP A 168 -11.47 -0.32 12.90
N ASN A 169 -12.13 0.82 13.05
CA ASN A 169 -13.53 0.96 12.69
C ASN A 169 -13.68 1.16 11.18
N ALA A 170 -14.22 0.15 10.48
CA ALA A 170 -14.36 0.16 9.03
C ALA A 170 -15.11 1.39 8.47
N VAL A 171 -16.15 1.86 9.19
CA VAL A 171 -16.92 3.05 8.78
C VAL A 171 -16.09 4.31 8.93
N GLN A 172 -15.37 4.47 10.04
CA GLN A 172 -14.49 5.63 10.27
C GLN A 172 -13.33 5.64 9.28
N LYS A 173 -12.69 4.48 9.08
CA LYS A 173 -11.64 4.26 8.09
C LYS A 173 -12.11 4.70 6.69
N TYR A 174 -13.25 4.20 6.26
CA TYR A 174 -13.83 4.50 4.95
C TYR A 174 -14.11 6.00 4.78
N MET A 175 -14.73 6.62 5.78
CA MET A 175 -15.03 8.06 5.74
C MET A 175 -13.78 8.92 5.70
N ALA A 176 -12.75 8.55 6.46
CA ALA A 176 -11.46 9.25 6.45
C ALA A 176 -10.73 9.10 5.12
N LEU A 177 -10.72 7.90 4.53
CA LEU A 177 -10.16 7.65 3.20
C LEU A 177 -10.90 8.45 2.12
N TYR A 178 -12.24 8.48 2.17
CA TYR A 178 -13.02 9.27 1.20
C TYR A 178 -12.76 10.77 1.34
N ALA A 179 -12.66 11.28 2.56
CA ALA A 179 -12.29 12.68 2.79
C ALA A 179 -10.89 12.98 2.24
N TYR A 180 -9.93 12.09 2.45
CA TYR A 180 -8.59 12.23 1.91
C TYR A 180 -8.58 12.21 0.38
N LEU A 181 -9.31 11.27 -0.26
CA LEU A 181 -9.51 11.28 -1.71
C LEU A 181 -10.04 12.62 -2.21
N SER A 182 -11.04 13.18 -1.53
CA SER A 182 -11.64 14.46 -1.92
C SER A 182 -10.62 15.62 -1.90
N VAL A 183 -9.76 15.65 -0.89
CA VAL A 183 -8.68 16.64 -0.77
C VAL A 183 -7.69 16.49 -1.92
N LEU A 184 -7.20 15.28 -2.17
CA LEU A 184 -6.23 15.02 -3.23
C LEU A 184 -6.78 15.35 -4.62
N VAL A 185 -8.04 14.97 -4.92
CA VAL A 185 -8.68 15.29 -6.19
C VAL A 185 -8.88 16.81 -6.35
N LYS A 186 -9.23 17.52 -5.27
CA LYS A 186 -9.30 18.99 -5.28
C LYS A 186 -7.94 19.60 -5.67
N ASP A 187 -6.86 19.12 -5.07
CA ASP A 187 -5.50 19.60 -5.32
C ASP A 187 -5.07 19.28 -6.76
N LEU A 188 -5.35 18.05 -7.24
CA LEU A 188 -5.09 17.65 -8.63
C LEU A 188 -5.83 18.53 -9.65
N CYS A 189 -7.08 18.90 -9.36
CA CYS A 189 -7.89 19.75 -10.23
C CYS A 189 -7.62 21.25 -10.03
N SER A 190 -6.72 21.64 -9.14
CA SER A 190 -6.44 23.03 -8.77
C SER A 190 -7.69 23.82 -8.38
N GLU A 191 -8.64 23.16 -7.70
CA GLU A 191 -9.91 23.76 -7.31
C GLU A 191 -9.81 24.41 -5.91
N SER A 192 -10.59 25.49 -5.72
CA SER A 192 -10.60 26.20 -4.43
C SER A 192 -11.31 25.43 -3.30
N HIS A 193 -12.17 24.48 -3.65
CA HIS A 193 -12.92 23.66 -2.69
C HIS A 193 -13.25 22.30 -3.26
N GLU A 194 -13.49 21.33 -2.37
CA GLU A 194 -13.83 19.95 -2.72
C GLU A 194 -15.19 19.89 -3.42
N ARG A 195 -15.25 19.13 -4.51
CA ARG A 195 -16.49 18.90 -5.27
C ARG A 195 -16.69 17.40 -5.49
N GLN A 196 -17.78 16.87 -4.99
CA GLN A 196 -18.13 15.45 -5.16
C GLN A 196 -18.11 15.01 -6.63
N ARG A 197 -18.57 15.87 -7.56
CA ARG A 197 -18.58 15.56 -9.00
C ARG A 197 -17.19 15.31 -9.58
N ASP A 198 -16.18 15.98 -9.06
CA ASP A 198 -14.81 15.83 -9.55
C ASP A 198 -14.22 14.50 -9.02
N VAL A 199 -14.55 14.11 -7.80
CA VAL A 199 -14.24 12.77 -7.25
C VAL A 199 -14.90 11.69 -8.11
N VAL A 200 -16.20 11.79 -8.39
CA VAL A 200 -16.94 10.81 -9.22
C VAL A 200 -16.31 10.70 -10.61
N ARG A 201 -15.95 11.82 -11.23
CA ARG A 201 -15.28 11.84 -12.53
C ARG A 201 -13.93 11.15 -12.46
N TYR A 202 -13.10 11.52 -11.48
CA TYR A 202 -11.79 10.92 -11.32
C TYR A 202 -11.87 9.40 -11.12
N VAL A 203 -12.74 8.93 -10.23
CA VAL A 203 -12.98 7.50 -9.97
C VAL A 203 -13.38 6.78 -11.26
N LYS A 204 -14.34 7.31 -12.00
CA LYS A 204 -14.80 6.74 -13.28
C LYS A 204 -13.67 6.60 -14.29
N ASP A 205 -12.86 7.66 -14.44
CA ASP A 205 -11.82 7.71 -15.49
C ASP A 205 -10.60 6.85 -15.13
N ASN A 206 -10.36 6.56 -13.85
CA ASN A 206 -9.15 5.88 -13.37
C ASN A 206 -9.37 4.50 -12.75
N CYS A 207 -10.61 4.05 -12.53
CA CYS A 207 -10.91 2.78 -11.88
C CYS A 207 -10.26 1.56 -12.58
N SER A 208 -10.15 1.58 -13.91
CA SER A 208 -9.54 0.50 -14.68
C SER A 208 -8.04 0.33 -14.42
N ARG A 209 -7.33 1.40 -14.01
CA ARG A 209 -5.90 1.34 -13.66
C ARG A 209 -5.63 0.38 -12.51
N VAL A 210 -6.59 0.25 -11.61
CA VAL A 210 -6.51 -0.63 -10.43
C VAL A 210 -7.42 -1.85 -10.54
N GLY A 211 -7.93 -2.17 -11.73
CA GLY A 211 -8.73 -3.35 -11.98
C GLY A 211 -10.15 -3.28 -11.37
N LEU A 212 -10.66 -2.08 -11.12
CA LEU A 212 -12.01 -1.86 -10.66
C LEU A 212 -12.97 -1.60 -11.82
N GLU A 213 -14.19 -2.12 -11.69
CA GLU A 213 -15.33 -1.73 -12.52
C GLU A 213 -16.22 -0.79 -11.71
N VAL A 214 -16.53 0.36 -12.27
CA VAL A 214 -17.35 1.38 -11.64
C VAL A 214 -18.58 1.67 -12.50
N SER A 215 -19.76 1.52 -11.93
CA SER A 215 -21.01 1.91 -12.55
C SER A 215 -21.59 3.17 -11.91
N LEU A 216 -21.94 4.14 -12.73
CA LEU A 216 -22.60 5.34 -12.27
C LEU A 216 -24.10 5.10 -12.10
N THR A 217 -24.65 5.64 -11.04
CA THR A 217 -26.09 5.61 -10.76
C THR A 217 -26.59 7.02 -10.42
N PRO A 218 -27.86 7.35 -10.72
CA PRO A 218 -28.43 8.62 -10.29
C PRO A 218 -28.26 8.85 -8.80
N SER A 219 -27.89 10.06 -8.41
CA SER A 219 -27.71 10.43 -7.01
C SER A 219 -29.03 10.32 -6.24
N SER A 220 -28.99 9.63 -5.10
CA SER A 220 -30.09 9.53 -4.16
C SER A 220 -30.09 10.61 -3.08
N ARG A 221 -29.13 11.54 -3.13
CA ARG A 221 -28.98 12.61 -2.14
C ARG A 221 -30.17 13.57 -2.18
N PRO A 222 -30.72 14.01 -1.03
CA PRO A 222 -31.75 15.05 -0.99
C PRO A 222 -31.25 16.32 -1.69
N GLY A 223 -32.02 16.83 -2.65
CA GLY A 223 -31.69 18.01 -3.43
C GLY A 223 -30.73 17.78 -4.60
N ALA A 224 -30.36 16.53 -4.89
CA ALA A 224 -29.59 16.20 -6.09
C ALA A 224 -30.37 16.55 -7.36
N LYS A 225 -29.68 17.07 -8.37
CA LYS A 225 -30.28 17.28 -9.69
C LYS A 225 -30.42 15.94 -10.42
N LYS A 226 -31.37 15.83 -11.34
CA LYS A 226 -31.61 14.63 -12.13
C LYS A 226 -30.38 14.13 -12.90
N ALA A 227 -29.45 15.03 -13.20
CA ALA A 227 -28.18 14.74 -13.90
C ALA A 227 -27.01 14.40 -12.95
N ASP A 228 -27.20 14.47 -11.63
CA ASP A 228 -26.14 14.15 -10.68
C ASP A 228 -26.03 12.62 -10.59
N GLU A 229 -24.84 12.11 -10.87
CA GLU A 229 -24.50 10.69 -10.79
C GLU A 229 -23.54 10.44 -9.63
N GLU A 230 -23.57 9.22 -9.11
CA GLU A 230 -22.68 8.74 -8.05
C GLU A 230 -22.09 7.39 -8.45
N ASP A 231 -20.79 7.22 -8.21
CA ASP A 231 -20.15 5.92 -8.19
C ASP A 231 -20.46 5.18 -6.87
N GLN A 232 -20.10 3.90 -6.76
CA GLN A 232 -20.38 3.11 -5.57
C GLN A 232 -19.70 3.68 -4.31
N PHE A 233 -18.50 4.25 -4.41
CA PHE A 233 -17.80 4.82 -3.25
C PHE A 233 -18.49 6.09 -2.76
N THR A 234 -18.81 6.99 -3.67
CA THR A 234 -19.55 8.21 -3.36
C THR A 234 -20.93 7.89 -2.77
N ARG A 235 -21.61 6.89 -3.33
CA ARG A 235 -22.91 6.44 -2.84
C ARG A 235 -22.84 5.86 -1.42
N LEU A 236 -21.82 5.03 -1.14
CA LEU A 236 -21.61 4.47 0.19
C LEU A 236 -21.32 5.57 1.21
N ARG A 237 -20.42 6.51 0.88
CA ARG A 237 -20.14 7.69 1.71
C ARG A 237 -21.41 8.50 2.01
N ASN A 238 -22.25 8.74 1.01
CA ASN A 238 -23.50 9.48 1.19
C ASN A 238 -24.51 8.74 2.07
N LYS A 239 -24.60 7.41 1.96
CA LYS A 239 -25.43 6.58 2.86
C LYS A 239 -24.96 6.64 4.30
N ILE A 240 -23.64 6.64 4.53
CA ILE A 240 -23.06 6.77 5.88
C ILE A 240 -23.33 8.16 6.45
N GLY A 241 -23.11 9.21 5.67
CA GLY A 241 -23.29 10.61 6.12
C GLY A 241 -24.73 11.05 6.28
N HIS A 242 -25.68 10.38 5.60
CA HIS A 242 -27.11 10.71 5.63
C HIS A 242 -27.94 9.44 5.81
N PRO A 243 -27.91 8.82 6.99
CA PRO A 243 -28.64 7.59 7.24
C PRO A 243 -30.15 7.85 7.13
N SER A 244 -30.78 7.38 6.06
CA SER A 244 -32.22 7.39 5.88
C SER A 244 -32.78 6.09 6.43
N GLY A 245 -33.23 6.09 7.68
CA GLY A 245 -33.89 4.95 8.32
C GLY A 245 -32.99 4.09 9.20
N ALA A 246 -33.55 3.01 9.77
CA ALA A 246 -32.95 2.18 10.79
C ALA A 246 -31.90 1.17 10.26
N SER A 247 -31.54 1.17 8.98
CA SER A 247 -30.58 0.22 8.42
C SER A 247 -29.14 0.65 8.72
N LYS A 248 -28.42 -0.17 9.47
CA LYS A 248 -26.97 -0.03 9.68
C LYS A 248 -26.26 -0.16 8.32
N VAL A 249 -25.49 0.86 7.95
CA VAL A 249 -24.66 0.80 6.74
C VAL A 249 -23.43 -0.04 7.08
N GLU A 250 -23.21 -1.10 6.32
CA GLU A 250 -22.03 -1.94 6.44
C GLU A 250 -20.98 -1.50 5.42
N VAL A 251 -19.73 -1.42 5.86
CA VAL A 251 -18.54 -1.19 5.04
C VAL A 251 -17.71 -2.46 5.10
N ASN A 252 -17.37 -3.00 3.95
CA ASN A 252 -16.51 -4.18 3.85
C ASN A 252 -15.10 -3.83 3.39
N GLU A 253 -14.17 -4.79 3.50
CA GLU A 253 -12.77 -4.58 3.13
C GLU A 253 -12.59 -4.30 1.64
N ASN A 254 -13.45 -4.79 0.75
CA ASN A 254 -13.38 -4.47 -0.67
C ASN A 254 -13.69 -3.00 -0.95
N ASP A 255 -14.61 -2.39 -0.19
CA ASP A 255 -14.91 -0.97 -0.29
C ASP A 255 -13.70 -0.13 0.13
N VAL A 256 -13.04 -0.54 1.23
CA VAL A 256 -11.83 0.13 1.75
C VAL A 256 -10.67 -0.02 0.77
N ASN A 257 -10.40 -1.23 0.30
CA ASN A 257 -9.30 -1.52 -0.61
C ASN A 257 -9.47 -0.84 -1.97
N GLY A 258 -10.69 -0.86 -2.52
CA GLY A 258 -10.99 -0.17 -3.77
C GLY A 258 -10.73 1.34 -3.65
N LEU A 259 -11.16 1.94 -2.55
CA LEU A 259 -10.94 3.36 -2.29
C LEU A 259 -9.45 3.68 -2.09
N ALA A 260 -8.71 2.85 -1.33
CA ALA A 260 -7.27 3.01 -1.14
C ALA A 260 -6.49 2.87 -2.46
N ALA A 261 -6.88 1.94 -3.32
CA ALA A 261 -6.28 1.77 -4.64
C ALA A 261 -6.47 3.00 -5.54
N ILE A 262 -7.67 3.60 -5.52
CA ILE A 262 -7.95 4.87 -6.24
C ILE A 262 -7.12 6.02 -5.65
N ILE A 263 -6.96 6.10 -4.33
CA ILE A 263 -6.11 7.12 -3.68
C ILE A 263 -4.67 7.01 -4.16
N CYS A 264 -4.12 5.79 -4.31
CA CYS A 264 -2.79 5.61 -4.88
C CYS A 264 -2.68 6.21 -6.29
N CYS A 265 -3.69 6.03 -7.14
CA CYS A 265 -3.71 6.64 -8.47
C CYS A 265 -3.69 8.18 -8.41
N VAL A 266 -4.47 8.78 -7.52
CA VAL A 266 -4.46 10.26 -7.38
C VAL A 266 -3.10 10.76 -6.91
N ILE A 267 -2.49 10.07 -5.94
CA ILE A 267 -1.16 10.43 -5.44
C ILE A 267 -0.12 10.38 -6.58
N GLU A 268 -0.21 9.38 -7.46
CA GLU A 268 0.67 9.26 -8.64
C GLU A 268 0.45 10.38 -9.67
N ASP A 269 -0.80 10.82 -9.83
CA ASP A 269 -1.15 11.85 -10.80
C ASP A 269 -0.87 13.28 -10.31
N LEU A 270 -0.65 13.46 -9.00
CA LEU A 270 -0.20 14.74 -8.45
C LEU A 270 1.24 14.99 -8.87
N THR A 271 1.43 15.89 -9.82
CA THR A 271 2.77 16.38 -10.19
C THR A 271 3.32 17.23 -9.05
N ASP A 272 4.60 17.03 -8.73
CA ASP A 272 5.28 17.93 -7.81
C ASP A 272 5.26 19.33 -8.41
N GLY A 273 4.74 20.29 -7.65
CA GLY A 273 4.66 21.69 -8.08
C GLY A 273 6.01 22.38 -8.34
N SER A 274 7.10 21.60 -8.34
CA SER A 274 8.46 22.05 -8.64
C SER A 274 8.82 22.14 -10.13
N GLU A 275 7.98 21.57 -11.03
CA GLU A 275 8.26 21.64 -12.49
C GLU A 275 7.56 22.79 -13.24
N MET A 276 6.73 23.60 -12.58
CA MET A 276 5.98 24.69 -13.22
C MET A 276 6.64 26.08 -13.10
N GLU A 277 7.86 26.20 -12.60
CA GLU A 277 8.63 27.48 -12.62
C GLU A 277 9.65 27.57 -13.79
N GLY A 278 9.35 26.99 -14.92
CA GLY A 278 10.27 26.94 -16.05
C GLY A 278 9.64 27.08 -17.43
N PHE A 279 8.66 28.01 -17.61
CA PHE A 279 8.29 28.50 -18.95
C PHE A 279 7.99 29.98 -18.93
#